data_40b6795ac89484e995947f066a23082c
#
_entry.id   40b6795ac89484e995947f066a23082c
#
_cell.length_a   1.000
_cell.length_b   1.000
_cell.length_c   1.000
_cell.angle_alpha   90.00
_cell.angle_beta   90.00
_cell.angle_gamma   90.00
#
_symmetry.space_group_name_H-M   'P 1'
#
loop_
_entity.id
_entity.type
_entity.pdbx_description
1 polymer ?
#
loop_
_entity_poly.entity_id
_entity_poly.type
_entity_poly.pdbx_seq_one_letter_code
_entity_poly.pdbx_strand_id
1 'polypeptide(L)'
;MNRFIICLSFFCLMSCAASKKTIVTPNPLNGTWLPIQQEMGGKSIPASLFANQKLILSDTNYTFIAESIDKGVVKVKGNKMDIYGKEGVNTGSHFTAIYKLENDQLTICYNLGGEIYPATFDSSGNPVYFLSVFKKELKQ
;
A
#
# COMPACT_ATOMS: atom_id res chain seq x y z
N MET A 1 4.42 71.79 42.17
CA MET A 1 4.20 70.36 42.50
C MET A 1 3.53 69.69 41.29
N ASN A 2 4.34 69.16 40.36
CA ASN A 2 3.83 68.50 39.17
C ASN A 2 3.84 66.98 39.37
N ARG A 3 2.66 66.43 39.44
CA ARG A 3 2.50 64.94 39.44
C ARG A 3 2.39 64.45 37.99
N PHE A 4 3.48 63.87 37.45
CA PHE A 4 3.46 63.13 36.18
C PHE A 4 2.83 61.76 36.44
N ILE A 5 1.67 61.53 35.83
CA ILE A 5 1.05 60.19 35.74
C ILE A 5 1.57 59.52 34.46
N ILE A 6 2.41 58.49 34.61
CA ILE A 6 2.87 57.68 33.53
C ILE A 6 1.84 56.57 33.33
N CYS A 7 1.04 56.67 32.24
CA CYS A 7 0.20 55.55 31.77
C CYS A 7 1.07 54.51 31.05
N LEU A 8 1.28 53.37 31.73
CA LEU A 8 1.96 52.24 31.15
C LEU A 8 0.95 51.43 30.31
N SER A 9 0.95 51.64 28.97
CA SER A 9 0.16 50.87 28.04
C SER A 9 0.73 49.45 27.91
N PHE A 10 -0.01 48.48 28.47
CA PHE A 10 0.28 47.08 28.34
C PHE A 10 -0.23 46.58 26.96
N PHE A 11 0.69 46.44 26.01
CA PHE A 11 0.39 45.94 24.67
C PHE A 11 0.38 44.39 24.71
N CYS A 12 -0.82 43.79 24.84
CA CYS A 12 -1.00 42.36 24.73
C CYS A 12 -0.82 41.94 23.28
N LEU A 13 0.32 41.38 22.94
CA LEU A 13 0.54 40.67 21.66
C LEU A 13 -0.18 39.32 21.71
N MET A 14 -1.39 39.28 21.15
CA MET A 14 -2.08 38.02 20.85
C MET A 14 -1.34 37.33 19.70
N SER A 15 -0.46 36.40 20.06
CA SER A 15 0.16 35.48 19.13
C SER A 15 -0.88 34.42 18.69
N CYS A 16 -1.51 34.62 17.53
CA CYS A 16 -2.29 33.60 16.89
C CYS A 16 -1.35 32.51 16.36
N ALA A 17 -1.19 31.43 17.11
CA ALA A 17 -0.56 30.21 16.61
C ALA A 17 -1.48 29.56 15.58
N ALA A 18 -1.22 29.81 14.31
CA ALA A 18 -1.89 29.10 13.21
C ALA A 18 -1.47 27.63 13.24
N SER A 19 -2.33 26.77 13.76
CA SER A 19 -2.15 25.32 13.70
C SER A 19 -2.14 24.88 12.24
N LYS A 20 -0.97 24.53 11.72
CA LYS A 20 -0.84 23.94 10.38
C LYS A 20 -1.54 22.57 10.41
N LYS A 21 -2.77 22.52 9.89
CA LYS A 21 -3.48 21.27 9.64
C LYS A 21 -2.67 20.50 8.60
N THR A 22 -1.93 19.48 9.03
CA THR A 22 -1.22 18.57 8.14
C THR A 22 -2.28 17.79 7.36
N ILE A 23 -2.41 18.09 6.06
CA ILE A 23 -3.27 17.31 5.17
C ILE A 23 -2.55 15.99 4.95
N VAL A 24 -2.96 14.94 5.65
CA VAL A 24 -2.50 13.58 5.40
C VAL A 24 -3.16 13.13 4.11
N THR A 25 -2.40 13.08 3.03
CA THR A 25 -2.88 12.50 1.75
C THR A 25 -3.07 11.00 1.97
N PRO A 26 -4.27 10.45 1.73
CA PRO A 26 -4.49 9.02 1.88
C PRO A 26 -3.53 8.23 0.97
N ASN A 27 -2.99 7.11 1.48
CA ASN A 27 -2.18 6.20 0.66
C ASN A 27 -3.06 5.66 -0.49
N PRO A 28 -2.71 5.88 -1.76
CA PRO A 28 -3.54 5.49 -2.90
C PRO A 28 -3.68 3.96 -3.02
N LEU A 29 -2.77 3.20 -2.42
CA LEU A 29 -2.83 1.75 -2.37
C LEU A 29 -3.88 1.22 -1.38
N ASN A 30 -4.30 2.03 -0.39
CA ASN A 30 -5.29 1.60 0.59
C ASN A 30 -6.62 1.24 -0.07
N GLY A 31 -7.17 0.11 0.35
CA GLY A 31 -8.46 -0.37 -0.12
C GLY A 31 -8.49 -1.88 -0.31
N THR A 32 -9.61 -2.36 -0.84
CA THR A 32 -9.83 -3.74 -1.24
C THR A 32 -9.64 -3.86 -2.74
N TRP A 33 -8.86 -4.84 -3.14
CA TRP A 33 -8.45 -5.10 -4.51
C TRP A 33 -8.90 -6.49 -4.93
N LEU A 34 -9.66 -6.57 -6.02
CA LEU A 34 -10.17 -7.82 -6.58
C LEU A 34 -9.32 -8.22 -7.77
N PRO A 35 -8.75 -9.43 -7.82
CA PRO A 35 -7.96 -9.86 -8.95
C PRO A 35 -8.84 -10.03 -10.19
N ILE A 36 -8.34 -9.54 -11.32
CA ILE A 36 -9.01 -9.66 -12.64
C ILE A 36 -8.15 -10.45 -13.64
N GLN A 37 -6.85 -10.60 -13.36
CA GLN A 37 -5.93 -11.42 -14.15
C GLN A 37 -4.82 -11.92 -13.23
N GLN A 38 -4.45 -13.18 -13.40
CA GLN A 38 -3.29 -13.77 -12.72
C GLN A 38 -2.48 -14.66 -13.66
N GLU A 39 -1.15 -14.62 -13.49
CA GLU A 39 -0.21 -15.45 -14.23
C GLU A 39 0.91 -15.94 -13.31
N MET A 40 1.36 -17.17 -13.52
CA MET A 40 2.51 -17.75 -12.85
C MET A 40 3.50 -18.26 -13.88
N GLY A 41 4.73 -17.75 -13.87
CA GLY A 41 5.77 -18.14 -14.82
C GLY A 41 5.34 -18.01 -16.28
N GLY A 42 4.58 -16.96 -16.63
CA GLY A 42 4.05 -16.70 -17.98
C GLY A 42 2.82 -17.52 -18.36
N LYS A 43 2.27 -18.32 -17.43
CA LYS A 43 1.06 -19.11 -17.70
C LYS A 43 -0.14 -18.45 -17.00
N SER A 44 -1.18 -18.17 -17.77
CA SER A 44 -2.43 -17.61 -17.22
C SER A 44 -3.12 -18.60 -16.29
N ILE A 45 -3.60 -18.07 -15.18
CA ILE A 45 -4.40 -18.81 -14.20
C ILE A 45 -5.88 -18.61 -14.55
N PRO A 46 -6.69 -19.68 -14.62
CA PRO A 46 -8.12 -19.57 -14.87
C PRO A 46 -8.84 -18.69 -13.83
N ALA A 47 -9.74 -17.82 -14.28
CA ALA A 47 -10.46 -16.88 -13.40
C ALA A 47 -11.24 -17.58 -12.28
N SER A 48 -11.71 -18.80 -12.50
CA SER A 48 -12.40 -19.60 -11.46
C SER A 48 -11.53 -19.89 -10.23
N LEU A 49 -10.19 -19.88 -10.37
CA LEU A 49 -9.26 -20.14 -9.27
C LEU A 49 -8.99 -18.92 -8.38
N PHE A 50 -9.34 -17.71 -8.85
CA PHE A 50 -9.14 -16.49 -8.07
C PHE A 50 -10.40 -15.62 -7.92
N ALA A 51 -11.56 -16.11 -8.35
CA ALA A 51 -12.83 -15.36 -8.31
C ALA A 51 -13.21 -14.88 -6.89
N ASN A 52 -12.82 -15.62 -5.85
CA ASN A 52 -13.11 -15.30 -4.45
C ASN A 52 -11.93 -14.67 -3.70
N GLN A 53 -10.84 -14.39 -4.40
CA GLN A 53 -9.67 -13.79 -3.77
C GLN A 53 -9.85 -12.28 -3.59
N LYS A 54 -9.25 -11.76 -2.51
CA LYS A 54 -9.18 -10.32 -2.22
C LYS A 54 -7.83 -9.98 -1.62
N LEU A 55 -7.27 -8.85 -2.04
CA LEU A 55 -6.12 -8.22 -1.40
C LEU A 55 -6.60 -6.94 -0.72
N ILE A 56 -6.44 -6.84 0.59
CA ILE A 56 -6.75 -5.63 1.35
C ILE A 56 -5.43 -5.00 1.76
N LEU A 57 -5.23 -3.74 1.38
CA LEU A 57 -4.09 -2.92 1.78
C LEU A 57 -4.57 -1.81 2.70
N SER A 58 -3.91 -1.65 3.85
CA SER A 58 -4.18 -0.61 4.84
C SER A 58 -2.86 -0.12 5.41
N ASP A 59 -2.42 1.04 4.95
CA ASP A 59 -1.13 1.65 5.26
C ASP A 59 0.06 0.72 4.98
N THR A 60 0.63 0.11 6.00
CA THR A 60 1.73 -0.85 5.89
C THR A 60 1.30 -2.30 6.07
N ASN A 61 0.01 -2.58 6.17
CA ASN A 61 -0.50 -3.93 6.40
C ASN A 61 -1.20 -4.46 5.16
N TYR A 62 -1.07 -5.77 4.94
CA TYR A 62 -1.89 -6.47 3.97
C TYR A 62 -2.69 -7.60 4.61
N THR A 63 -3.83 -7.88 4.02
CA THR A 63 -4.59 -9.12 4.22
C THR A 63 -4.92 -9.69 2.86
N PHE A 64 -4.49 -10.91 2.61
CA PHE A 64 -4.87 -11.64 1.41
C PHE A 64 -5.85 -12.74 1.79
N ILE A 65 -7.01 -12.70 1.17
CA ILE A 65 -8.10 -13.65 1.39
C ILE A 65 -8.18 -14.55 0.16
N ALA A 66 -8.08 -15.86 0.37
CA ALA A 66 -8.25 -16.91 -0.61
C ALA A 66 -8.98 -18.09 0.07
N GLU A 67 -8.56 -19.33 -0.14
CA GLU A 67 -9.00 -20.49 0.67
C GLU A 67 -8.55 -20.35 2.12
N SER A 68 -7.43 -19.69 2.35
CA SER A 68 -6.91 -19.30 3.66
C SER A 68 -6.74 -17.78 3.73
N ILE A 69 -6.50 -17.27 4.93
CA ILE A 69 -6.23 -15.84 5.15
C ILE A 69 -4.75 -15.69 5.52
N ASP A 70 -4.04 -14.90 4.71
CA ASP A 70 -2.68 -14.47 5.00
C ASP A 70 -2.66 -12.99 5.38
N LYS A 71 -1.87 -12.65 6.39
CA LYS A 71 -1.66 -11.26 6.80
C LYS A 71 -0.19 -10.97 7.00
N GLY A 72 0.16 -9.72 6.83
CA GLY A 72 1.52 -9.29 7.05
C GLY A 72 1.73 -7.81 6.82
N VAL A 73 2.99 -7.47 6.55
CA VAL A 73 3.46 -6.10 6.38
C VAL A 73 3.98 -5.90 4.96
N VAL A 74 3.64 -4.78 4.36
CA VAL A 74 4.17 -4.31 3.09
C VAL A 74 4.97 -3.04 3.33
N LYS A 75 6.21 -3.01 2.87
CA LYS A 75 7.04 -1.81 2.82
C LYS A 75 7.19 -1.38 1.36
N VAL A 76 6.87 -0.13 1.08
CA VAL A 76 6.90 0.44 -0.27
C VAL A 76 8.01 1.47 -0.38
N LYS A 77 8.82 1.35 -1.45
CA LYS A 77 9.84 2.34 -1.82
C LYS A 77 9.85 2.52 -3.33
N GLY A 78 9.37 3.69 -3.79
CA GLY A 78 9.14 3.92 -5.22
C GLY A 78 8.09 2.94 -5.76
N ASN A 79 8.45 2.17 -6.79
CA ASN A 79 7.59 1.12 -7.35
C ASN A 79 7.91 -0.29 -6.80
N LYS A 80 8.72 -0.40 -5.75
CA LYS A 80 9.12 -1.68 -5.15
C LYS A 80 8.35 -1.94 -3.87
N MET A 81 8.04 -3.20 -3.64
CA MET A 81 7.40 -3.70 -2.42
C MET A 81 8.23 -4.81 -1.80
N ASP A 82 8.42 -4.74 -0.49
CA ASP A 82 8.86 -5.84 0.36
C ASP A 82 7.66 -6.34 1.17
N ILE A 83 7.34 -7.61 1.05
CA ILE A 83 6.15 -8.23 1.63
C ILE A 83 6.59 -9.30 2.62
N TYR A 84 6.22 -9.12 3.88
CA TYR A 84 6.58 -10.01 4.99
C TYR A 84 5.35 -10.69 5.55
N GLY A 85 5.25 -12.00 5.38
CA GLY A 85 4.19 -12.82 5.97
C GLY A 85 4.30 -12.89 7.49
N LYS A 86 3.20 -12.62 8.20
CA LYS A 86 3.13 -12.66 9.66
C LYS A 86 2.15 -13.69 10.19
N GLU A 87 1.06 -13.91 9.47
CA GLU A 87 0.02 -14.88 9.81
C GLU A 87 -0.39 -15.64 8.56
N GLY A 88 -0.81 -16.90 8.70
CA GLY A 88 -1.27 -17.75 7.61
C GLY A 88 -0.16 -18.59 7.00
N VAL A 89 -0.38 -19.09 5.79
CA VAL A 89 0.54 -20.05 5.12
C VAL A 89 1.88 -19.42 4.75
N ASN A 90 1.93 -18.10 4.63
CA ASN A 90 3.16 -17.36 4.29
C ASN A 90 3.90 -16.82 5.52
N THR A 91 3.57 -17.27 6.73
CA THR A 91 4.25 -16.84 7.96
C THR A 91 5.76 -17.05 7.85
N GLY A 92 6.53 -15.99 8.10
CA GLY A 92 8.00 -16.00 8.02
C GLY A 92 8.57 -15.85 6.61
N SER A 93 7.74 -15.82 5.57
CA SER A 93 8.19 -15.59 4.21
C SER A 93 8.46 -14.10 3.95
N HIS A 94 9.41 -13.85 3.04
CA HIS A 94 9.69 -12.54 2.47
C HIS A 94 9.60 -12.65 0.95
N PHE A 95 8.75 -11.81 0.35
CA PHE A 95 8.62 -11.67 -1.09
C PHE A 95 9.01 -10.27 -1.52
N THR A 96 9.63 -10.15 -2.67
CA THR A 96 9.83 -8.86 -3.34
C THR A 96 8.84 -8.72 -4.49
N ALA A 97 8.45 -7.49 -4.79
CA ALA A 97 7.58 -7.20 -5.93
C ALA A 97 7.85 -5.82 -6.51
N ILE A 98 7.41 -5.62 -7.73
CA ILE A 98 7.22 -4.30 -8.32
C ILE A 98 5.72 -4.09 -8.54
N TYR A 99 5.28 -2.83 -8.45
CA TYR A 99 3.88 -2.50 -8.69
C TYR A 99 3.73 -1.25 -9.55
N LYS A 100 2.57 -1.12 -10.17
CA LYS A 100 2.07 0.12 -10.77
C LYS A 100 0.58 0.27 -10.48
N LEU A 101 0.16 1.51 -10.31
CA LEU A 101 -1.23 1.89 -10.11
C LEU A 101 -1.62 2.87 -11.21
N GLU A 102 -2.54 2.47 -12.06
CA GLU A 102 -3.02 3.24 -13.21
C GLU A 102 -4.53 3.04 -13.34
N ASN A 103 -5.30 4.14 -13.41
CA ASN A 103 -6.75 4.10 -13.64
C ASN A 103 -7.52 3.13 -12.70
N ASP A 104 -7.26 3.20 -11.39
CA ASP A 104 -7.83 2.29 -10.37
C ASP A 104 -7.54 0.81 -10.60
N GLN A 105 -6.51 0.51 -11.37
CA GLN A 105 -6.00 -0.82 -11.61
C GLN A 105 -4.60 -0.94 -11.00
N LEU A 106 -4.43 -1.90 -10.08
CA LEU A 106 -3.17 -2.21 -9.42
C LEU A 106 -2.57 -3.45 -10.07
N THR A 107 -1.39 -3.32 -10.67
CA THR A 107 -0.63 -4.44 -11.20
C THR A 107 0.56 -4.70 -10.28
N ILE A 108 0.73 -5.94 -9.85
CA ILE A 108 1.85 -6.36 -9.00
C ILE A 108 2.51 -7.57 -9.64
N CYS A 109 3.83 -7.51 -9.84
CA CYS A 109 4.65 -8.65 -10.22
C CYS A 109 5.51 -9.06 -9.03
N TYR A 110 5.22 -10.21 -8.46
CA TYR A 110 5.91 -10.76 -7.29
C TYR A 110 7.05 -11.68 -7.72
N ASN A 111 8.14 -11.67 -6.97
CA ASN A 111 9.10 -12.75 -6.92
C ASN A 111 8.83 -13.57 -5.64
N LEU A 112 8.20 -14.72 -5.80
CA LEU A 112 7.90 -15.62 -4.67
C LEU A 112 9.14 -16.39 -4.18
N GLY A 113 10.23 -16.34 -4.93
CA GLY A 113 11.53 -16.92 -4.56
C GLY A 113 12.40 -15.99 -3.69
N GLY A 114 11.96 -14.75 -3.42
CA GLY A 114 12.57 -13.86 -2.42
C GLY A 114 13.30 -12.64 -2.98
N GLU A 115 14.59 -12.50 -2.82
CA GLU A 115 15.35 -11.26 -2.61
C GLU A 115 15.50 -10.30 -3.80
N ILE A 116 15.34 -10.75 -5.05
CA ILE A 116 15.55 -9.92 -6.24
C ILE A 116 14.20 -9.39 -6.74
N TYR A 117 14.08 -8.08 -6.88
CA TYR A 117 12.89 -7.49 -7.47
C TYR A 117 12.75 -7.86 -8.95
N PRO A 118 11.54 -8.20 -9.44
CA PRO A 118 11.31 -8.31 -10.88
C PRO A 118 11.72 -7.02 -11.60
N ALA A 119 12.31 -7.15 -12.78
CA ALA A 119 12.74 -5.99 -13.57
C ALA A 119 11.59 -5.41 -14.41
N THR A 120 10.60 -6.25 -14.75
CA THR A 120 9.46 -5.92 -15.60
C THR A 120 8.18 -6.57 -15.07
N PHE A 121 7.03 -6.18 -15.64
CA PHE A 121 5.74 -6.82 -15.38
C PHE A 121 5.50 -8.05 -16.29
N ASP A 122 6.56 -8.76 -16.59
CA ASP A 122 6.52 -10.01 -17.36
C ASP A 122 6.91 -11.18 -16.45
N SER A 123 5.99 -12.11 -16.26
CA SER A 123 6.22 -13.30 -15.45
C SER A 123 6.85 -14.47 -16.23
N SER A 124 6.98 -14.35 -17.57
CA SER A 124 7.34 -15.47 -18.43
C SER A 124 8.76 -15.99 -18.28
N GLY A 125 9.68 -15.20 -17.84
CA GLY A 125 11.11 -15.60 -17.75
C GLY A 125 11.48 -16.37 -16.49
N ASN A 126 10.58 -16.50 -15.49
CA ASN A 126 10.91 -17.06 -14.20
C ASN A 126 9.70 -17.78 -13.57
N PRO A 127 9.81 -19.09 -13.27
CA PRO A 127 8.68 -19.89 -12.77
C PRO A 127 8.15 -19.45 -11.40
N VAL A 128 8.94 -18.66 -10.62
CA VAL A 128 8.50 -18.12 -9.33
C VAL A 128 8.00 -16.68 -9.44
N TYR A 129 7.90 -16.13 -10.64
CA TYR A 129 7.26 -14.83 -10.83
C TYR A 129 5.75 -15.00 -10.95
N PHE A 130 5.04 -14.25 -10.11
CA PHE A 130 3.60 -14.22 -10.07
C PHE A 130 3.12 -12.81 -10.40
N LEU A 131 2.39 -12.67 -11.50
CA LEU A 131 1.78 -11.42 -11.92
C LEU A 131 0.31 -11.44 -11.53
N SER A 132 -0.15 -10.42 -10.84
CA SER A 132 -1.56 -10.23 -10.55
C SER A 132 -1.99 -8.81 -10.89
N VAL A 133 -3.11 -8.71 -11.60
CA VAL A 133 -3.77 -7.45 -11.94
C VAL A 133 -5.06 -7.38 -11.15
N PHE A 134 -5.25 -6.28 -10.45
CA PHE A 134 -6.38 -6.05 -9.56
C PHE A 134 -7.17 -4.82 -9.99
N LYS A 135 -8.44 -4.84 -9.71
CA LYS A 135 -9.36 -3.71 -9.79
C LYS A 135 -9.77 -3.32 -8.38
N LYS A 136 -9.88 -2.03 -8.12
CA LYS A 136 -10.35 -1.53 -6.82
C LYS A 136 -11.82 -1.87 -6.61
N GLU A 137 -12.15 -2.45 -5.43
CA GLU A 137 -13.53 -2.65 -5.01
C GLU A 137 -14.12 -1.29 -4.63
N LEU A 138 -15.19 -0.89 -5.31
CA LEU A 138 -15.89 0.35 -4.98
C LEU A 138 -16.74 0.09 -3.72
N LYS A 139 -16.60 0.95 -2.71
CA LYS A 139 -17.53 0.94 -1.57
C LYS A 139 -18.91 1.38 -2.08
N GLN A 140 -19.90 0.53 -1.92
CA GLN A 140 -21.30 0.89 -2.09
C GLN A 140 -21.75 1.79 -0.95
#